data_08d002309526d7b1739539bb414f9d32
#
_entry.id   08d002309526d7b1739539bb414f9d32
#
_cell.length_a   1.000
_cell.length_b   1.000
_cell.length_c   1.000
_cell.angle_alpha   90.00
_cell.angle_beta   90.00
_cell.angle_gamma   90.00
#
_symmetry.space_group_name_H-M   'P 1'
#
loop_
_entity.id
_entity.type
_entity.pdbx_description
1 polymer ?
#
loop_
_entity_poly.entity_id
_entity_poly.type
_entity_poly.pdbx_seq_one_letter_code
_entity_poly.pdbx_strand_id
1 'polypeptide(L)' 'MGDEQLSTFQASQLKWLKRQVDNLQDEKGRTDARPGIERELWAAMEELDNYVEQLKQIGIVIEHRRQSWKG' A
#
# COMPACT_ATOMS: atom_id res chain seq x y z
N MET A 1 12.92 -3.78 -14.73
CA MET A 1 12.44 -3.72 -13.37
C MET A 1 11.78 -2.42 -13.10
N GLY A 2 10.56 -2.48 -12.54
CA GLY A 2 9.74 -1.30 -12.37
C GLY A 2 10.35 -0.23 -11.49
N ASP A 3 11.11 -0.65 -10.48
CA ASP A 3 11.66 0.27 -9.51
C ASP A 3 12.67 1.24 -10.11
N GLU A 4 13.33 0.84 -11.19
CA GLU A 4 14.31 1.69 -11.84
C GLU A 4 13.68 2.86 -12.57
N GLN A 5 12.39 2.77 -12.84
CA GLN A 5 11.66 3.82 -13.56
C GLN A 5 11.14 4.91 -12.62
N LEU A 6 11.23 4.67 -11.32
CA LEU A 6 10.71 5.60 -10.33
C LEU A 6 11.72 6.68 -10.01
N SER A 7 11.24 7.92 -9.89
CA SER A 7 12.06 8.98 -9.34
C SER A 7 12.26 8.72 -7.85
N THR A 8 13.22 9.41 -7.24
CA THR A 8 13.47 9.28 -5.81
C THR A 8 12.21 9.59 -5.01
N PHE A 9 11.49 10.62 -5.41
CA PHE A 9 10.24 11.01 -4.74
C PHE A 9 9.19 9.91 -4.85
N GLN A 10 9.00 9.37 -6.06
CA GLN A 10 8.01 8.34 -6.29
C GLN A 10 8.34 7.07 -5.52
N ALA A 11 9.61 6.69 -5.52
CA ALA A 11 10.04 5.50 -4.78
C ALA A 11 9.81 5.66 -3.28
N SER A 12 10.10 6.83 -2.74
CA SER A 12 9.88 7.12 -1.32
C SER A 12 8.41 7.08 -0.98
N GLN A 13 7.57 7.65 -1.82
CA GLN A 13 6.13 7.67 -1.60
C GLN A 13 5.55 6.25 -1.60
N LEU A 14 5.96 5.45 -2.57
CA LEU A 14 5.50 4.07 -2.67
C LEU A 14 5.92 3.27 -1.44
N LYS A 15 7.17 3.43 -1.02
CA LYS A 15 7.69 2.75 0.15
C LYS A 15 6.93 3.13 1.41
N TRP A 16 6.62 4.42 1.54
CA TRP A 16 5.87 4.92 2.70
C TRP A 16 4.47 4.30 2.74
N LEU A 17 3.78 4.24 1.61
CA LEU A 17 2.45 3.66 1.53
C LEU A 17 2.47 2.18 1.89
N LYS A 18 3.45 1.45 1.38
CA LYS A 18 3.60 0.02 1.71
C LYS A 18 3.84 -0.17 3.20
N ARG A 19 4.66 0.69 3.77
CA ARG A 19 4.97 0.61 5.19
C ARG A 19 3.74 0.88 6.05
N GLN A 20 2.91 1.83 5.65
CA GLN A 20 1.66 2.11 6.36
C GLN A 20 0.76 0.89 6.39
N VAL A 21 0.61 0.23 5.25
CA VAL A 21 -0.20 -0.98 5.16
C VAL A 21 0.36 -2.07 6.07
N ASP A 22 1.67 -2.29 6.02
CA ASP A 22 2.31 -3.31 6.86
C ASP A 22 2.10 -3.03 8.34
N ASN A 23 2.29 -1.79 8.76
CA ASN A 23 2.11 -1.40 10.16
C ASN A 23 0.69 -1.63 10.63
N LEU A 24 -0.27 -1.28 9.80
CA LEU A 24 -1.68 -1.45 10.14
C LEU A 24 -2.08 -2.92 10.18
N GLN A 25 -1.53 -3.72 9.29
CA GLN A 25 -1.77 -5.17 9.31
C GLN A 25 -1.22 -5.81 10.58
N ASP A 26 -0.03 -5.38 10.98
CA ASP A 26 0.58 -5.87 12.20
C ASP A 26 -0.25 -5.49 13.42
N GLU A 27 -0.70 -4.25 13.46
CA GLU A 27 -1.55 -3.77 14.55
C GLU A 27 -2.88 -4.52 14.61
N LYS A 28 -3.46 -4.79 13.47
CA LYS A 28 -4.72 -5.54 13.39
C LYS A 28 -4.57 -6.93 13.97
N GLY A 29 -3.39 -7.53 13.83
CA GLY A 29 -3.14 -8.86 14.34
C GLY A 29 -2.93 -8.93 15.84
N ARG A 30 -2.85 -7.79 16.51
CA ARG A 30 -2.63 -7.75 17.95
C ARG A 30 -3.95 -7.90 18.72
N THR A 31 -3.83 -8.45 19.94
CA THR A 31 -4.98 -8.65 20.79
C THR A 31 -5.62 -7.33 21.21
N ASP A 32 -4.81 -6.28 21.33
CA ASP A 32 -5.25 -4.96 21.77
C ASP A 32 -5.42 -3.98 20.61
N ALA A 33 -5.76 -4.49 19.43
CA ALA A 33 -5.96 -3.64 18.27
C ALA A 33 -7.05 -2.60 18.54
N ARG A 34 -6.81 -1.38 18.04
CA ARG A 34 -7.73 -0.27 18.23
C ARG A 34 -9.04 -0.50 17.49
N PRO A 35 -10.17 0.01 18.04
CA PRO A 35 -11.42 0.01 17.29
C PRO A 35 -11.22 0.82 15.98
N GLY A 36 -11.74 0.30 14.88
CA GLY A 36 -11.63 0.99 13.60
C GLY A 36 -10.33 0.75 12.84
N ILE A 37 -9.44 -0.08 13.39
CA ILE A 37 -8.18 -0.40 12.70
C ILE A 37 -8.41 -0.99 11.31
N GLU A 38 -9.46 -1.77 11.16
CA GLU A 38 -9.79 -2.36 9.86
C GLU A 38 -10.10 -1.29 8.83
N ARG A 39 -10.81 -0.25 9.22
CA ARG A 39 -11.14 0.84 8.32
C ARG A 39 -9.89 1.60 7.90
N GLU A 40 -8.99 1.85 8.84
CA GLU A 40 -7.73 2.51 8.54
C GLU A 40 -6.89 1.67 7.59
N LEU A 41 -6.85 0.37 7.82
CA LEU A 41 -6.12 -0.56 6.95
C LEU A 41 -6.68 -0.53 5.54
N TRP A 42 -8.01 -0.58 5.42
CA TRP A 42 -8.67 -0.52 4.11
C TRP A 42 -8.32 0.76 3.37
N ALA A 43 -8.36 1.89 4.08
CA ALA A 43 -8.03 3.18 3.47
C ALA A 43 -6.59 3.22 2.98
N ALA A 44 -5.67 2.71 3.80
CA ALA A 44 -4.25 2.69 3.42
C ALA A 44 -4.02 1.81 2.19
N MET A 45 -4.68 0.68 2.13
CA MET A 45 -4.56 -0.21 0.98
C MET A 45 -5.13 0.38 -0.29
N GLU A 46 -6.25 1.05 -0.16
CA GLU A 46 -6.86 1.73 -1.29
C GLU A 46 -5.95 2.83 -1.82
N GLU A 47 -5.32 3.57 -0.93
CA GLU A 47 -4.35 4.60 -1.33
C GLU A 47 -3.18 3.98 -2.08
N LEU A 48 -2.67 2.87 -1.57
CA LEU A 48 -1.56 2.19 -2.24
C LEU A 48 -1.96 1.71 -3.63
N ASP A 49 -3.12 1.07 -3.74
CA ASP A 49 -3.64 0.63 -5.03
C ASP A 49 -3.79 1.79 -6.01
N ASN A 50 -4.36 2.89 -5.53
CA ASN A 50 -4.57 4.07 -6.37
C ASN A 50 -3.25 4.65 -6.85
N TYR A 51 -2.26 4.69 -5.98
CA TYR A 51 -0.96 5.21 -6.35
C TYR A 51 -0.28 4.34 -7.41
N VAL A 52 -0.32 3.04 -7.23
CA VAL A 52 0.22 2.09 -8.20
C VAL A 52 -0.49 2.25 -9.55
N GLU A 53 -1.80 2.43 -9.52
CA GLU A 53 -2.59 2.63 -10.72
C GLU A 53 -2.21 3.93 -11.44
N GLN A 54 -1.98 5.00 -10.69
CA GLN A 54 -1.52 6.26 -11.26
C GLN A 54 -0.17 6.11 -11.94
N LEU A 55 0.75 5.40 -11.31
CA LEU A 55 2.05 5.14 -11.89
C LEU A 55 1.93 4.35 -13.18
N LYS A 56 1.03 3.39 -13.20
CA LYS A 56 0.78 2.57 -14.38
C LYS A 56 0.31 3.42 -15.55
N GLN A 57 -0.52 4.42 -15.28
CA GLN A 57 -1.04 5.30 -16.32
C GLN A 57 0.04 6.14 -16.97
N ILE A 58 1.11 6.44 -16.26
CA ILE A 58 2.23 7.19 -16.82
C ILE A 58 3.35 6.27 -17.33
N GLY A 59 3.05 4.97 -17.44
CA GLY A 59 3.98 4.02 -18.04
C GLY A 59 4.86 3.26 -17.06
N ILE A 60 4.66 3.45 -15.77
CA ILE A 60 5.46 2.74 -14.75
C ILE A 60 4.65 1.57 -14.22
N VAL A 61 5.12 0.37 -14.52
CA VAL A 61 4.46 -0.85 -14.06
C VAL A 61 5.20 -1.39 -12.83
N ILE A 62 4.47 -1.52 -11.73
CA ILE A 62 5.02 -2.04 -10.49
C ILE A 62 4.33 -3.35 -10.18
N GLU A 63 5.10 -4.36 -9.83
CA GLU A 63 4.54 -5.62 -9.38
C GLU A 63 3.92 -5.42 -8.02
N HIS A 64 2.61 -5.37 -8.02
CA HIS A 64 1.85 -5.20 -6.80
C HIS A 64 0.70 -6.18 -6.81
N ARG A 65 0.72 -7.12 -5.90
CA ARG A 65 -0.37 -8.07 -5.76
C ARG A 65 -1.45 -7.47 -4.90
N ARG A 66 -2.61 -7.33 -5.49
CA ARG A 66 -3.77 -6.92 -4.74
C ARG A 66 -4.14 -8.03 -3.78
N GLN A 67 -4.14 -7.71 -2.51
CA GLN A 67 -4.51 -8.70 -1.51
C GLN A 67 -6.02 -8.92 -1.52
N SER A 68 -6.41 -10.17 -1.42
CA SER A 68 -7.81 -10.52 -1.33
C SER A 68 -8.29 -10.34 0.10
N TRP A 69 -9.32 -9.56 0.28
CA TRP A 69 -9.90 -9.30 1.61
C TRP A 69 -10.98 -10.25 1.96
N LYS A 70 -11.44 -10.97 1.01
CA LYS A 70 -12.43 -11.98 1.26
C LYS A 70 -11.70 -13.17 1.80
N GLY A 71 -11.51 -13.15 3.01
CA GLY A 71 -10.69 -14.11 3.73
C GLY A 71 -11.09 -15.51 3.54
#